data_62fd7356dc4d4e253d9a17e4e7f4c636
#
_entry.id   62fd7356dc4d4e253d9a17e4e7f4c636
#
_cell.length_a   1.000
_cell.length_b   1.000
_cell.length_c   1.000
_cell.angle_alpha   90.00
_cell.angle_beta   90.00
_cell.angle_gamma   90.00
#
_symmetry.space_group_name_H-M   'P 1'
#
loop_
_entity.id
_entity.type
_entity.pdbx_description
1 polymer ?
#
loop_
_entity_poly.entity_id
_entity_poly.type
_entity_poly.pdbx_seq_one_letter_code
_entity_poly.pdbx_strand_id
1 'polypeptide(L)'
;DKKAIITALKENHVELTSIGTGPSYSQKRIFMTNEDEAVRKEAIRRMIGHIRFGSETGAVVIIGLMKGQKKDCGDPVKYDAYFRTGMEACIKEAERLGVLLAFEVIDRFESDWLNTVDEGLKLLDSFGSDALSLHLDTFHMNIEEDSLVDAIRKAGNRLGHVHVGEANRRPPNKQGRIQWDILGKALKEIGYDQYVIMEPFE
;
A
#
# COMPACT_ATOMS: atom_id res chain seq x y z
N ASP A 1 -1.26 -13.33 18.56
CA ASP A 1 -1.30 -12.42 19.71
C ASP A 1 -0.38 -11.23 19.45
N LYS A 2 -0.94 -10.01 19.39
CA LYS A 2 -0.20 -8.77 19.13
C LYS A 2 0.91 -8.52 20.16
N LYS A 3 0.64 -8.79 21.43
CA LYS A 3 1.64 -8.62 22.50
C LYS A 3 2.86 -9.53 22.29
N ALA A 4 2.63 -10.78 21.90
CA ALA A 4 3.73 -11.71 21.60
C ALA A 4 4.57 -11.22 20.42
N ILE A 5 3.94 -10.65 19.37
CA ILE A 5 4.67 -10.07 18.24
C ILE A 5 5.53 -8.88 18.70
N ILE A 6 4.96 -7.93 19.45
CA ILE A 6 5.71 -6.77 19.95
C ILE A 6 6.88 -7.21 20.85
N THR A 7 6.66 -8.20 21.72
CA THR A 7 7.71 -8.75 22.57
C THR A 7 8.83 -9.36 21.73
N ALA A 8 8.49 -10.22 20.75
CA ALA A 8 9.49 -10.84 19.89
C ALA A 8 10.28 -9.81 19.06
N LEU A 9 9.64 -8.77 18.54
CA LEU A 9 10.31 -7.67 17.82
C LEU A 9 11.34 -6.98 18.72
N LYS A 10 10.96 -6.64 19.95
CA LYS A 10 11.84 -5.99 20.93
C LYS A 10 13.02 -6.87 21.35
N GLU A 11 12.74 -8.15 21.67
CA GLU A 11 13.76 -9.10 22.09
C GLU A 11 14.80 -9.39 21.00
N ASN A 12 14.40 -9.31 19.74
CA ASN A 12 15.28 -9.55 18.60
C ASN A 12 15.81 -8.26 17.94
N HIS A 13 15.53 -7.09 18.51
CA HIS A 13 15.92 -5.78 17.94
C HIS A 13 15.50 -5.61 16.47
N VAL A 14 14.28 -6.03 16.15
CA VAL A 14 13.69 -5.91 14.80
C VAL A 14 12.59 -4.86 14.82
N GLU A 15 12.61 -3.99 13.83
CA GLU A 15 11.56 -2.98 13.61
C GLU A 15 10.48 -3.52 12.67
N LEU A 16 9.22 -3.28 13.01
CA LEU A 16 8.10 -3.52 12.08
C LEU A 16 7.90 -2.27 11.23
N THR A 17 8.26 -2.34 9.97
CA THR A 17 8.26 -1.19 9.05
C THR A 17 6.93 -0.97 8.37
N SER A 18 6.22 -2.06 8.04
CA SER A 18 4.92 -1.99 7.38
C SER A 18 4.03 -3.19 7.70
N ILE A 19 2.73 -3.01 7.48
CA ILE A 19 1.70 -4.04 7.64
C ILE A 19 0.97 -4.21 6.33
N GLY A 20 1.23 -5.31 5.63
CA GLY A 20 0.54 -5.69 4.39
C GLY A 20 -0.86 -6.25 4.65
N THR A 21 -1.84 -5.87 3.84
CA THR A 21 -3.25 -6.30 3.98
C THR A 21 -3.72 -7.27 2.91
N GLY A 22 -2.89 -7.60 1.93
CA GLY A 22 -3.19 -8.47 0.78
C GLY A 22 -3.85 -9.81 1.13
N PRO A 23 -3.40 -10.57 2.15
CA PRO A 23 -3.98 -11.85 2.51
C PRO A 23 -5.47 -11.81 2.91
N SER A 24 -5.98 -10.66 3.35
CA SER A 24 -7.41 -10.50 3.63
C SER A 24 -8.25 -10.64 2.37
N TYR A 25 -7.79 -10.10 1.25
CA TYR A 25 -8.43 -10.26 -0.06
C TYR A 25 -8.16 -11.65 -0.66
N SER A 26 -6.90 -12.01 -0.83
CA SER A 26 -6.51 -13.22 -1.59
C SER A 26 -6.93 -14.52 -0.95
N GLN A 27 -6.85 -14.63 0.39
CA GLN A 27 -7.14 -15.86 1.10
C GLN A 27 -8.55 -15.92 1.69
N LYS A 28 -9.15 -14.78 2.01
CA LYS A 28 -10.42 -14.73 2.76
C LYS A 28 -11.54 -13.98 2.05
N ARG A 29 -11.27 -13.38 0.89
CA ARG A 29 -12.23 -12.56 0.14
C ARG A 29 -12.86 -11.44 0.98
N ILE A 30 -12.08 -10.87 1.90
CA ILE A 30 -12.49 -9.75 2.75
C ILE A 30 -11.89 -8.47 2.19
N PHE A 31 -12.74 -7.58 1.69
CA PHE A 31 -12.35 -6.31 1.06
C PHE A 31 -13.47 -5.27 1.17
N MET A 32 -13.10 -3.99 1.03
CA MET A 32 -13.96 -2.84 1.37
C MET A 32 -15.15 -2.66 0.44
N THR A 33 -15.09 -3.17 -0.79
CA THR A 33 -16.12 -2.97 -1.83
C THR A 33 -16.96 -4.22 -2.10
N ASN A 34 -16.92 -5.19 -1.18
CA ASN A 34 -17.75 -6.40 -1.30
C ASN A 34 -19.23 -6.04 -1.27
N GLU A 35 -20.06 -6.75 -2.05
CA GLU A 35 -21.50 -6.53 -2.07
C GLU A 35 -22.19 -6.89 -0.74
N ASP A 36 -21.62 -7.85 0.00
CA ASP A 36 -22.07 -8.20 1.35
C ASP A 36 -21.60 -7.15 2.38
N GLU A 37 -22.56 -6.50 3.01
CA GLU A 37 -22.29 -5.48 4.05
C GLU A 37 -21.51 -6.04 5.25
N ALA A 38 -21.75 -7.29 5.62
CA ALA A 38 -21.04 -7.92 6.74
C ALA A 38 -19.55 -8.08 6.41
N VAL A 39 -19.22 -8.42 5.16
CA VAL A 39 -17.84 -8.51 4.68
C VAL A 39 -17.18 -7.13 4.65
N ARG A 40 -17.88 -6.08 4.18
CA ARG A 40 -17.35 -4.70 4.20
C ARG A 40 -17.06 -4.24 5.63
N LYS A 41 -17.99 -4.46 6.56
CA LYS A 41 -17.79 -4.15 7.99
C LYS A 41 -16.58 -4.87 8.58
N GLU A 42 -16.40 -6.13 8.23
CA GLU A 42 -15.23 -6.91 8.67
C GLU A 42 -13.94 -6.39 8.05
N ALA A 43 -13.93 -5.96 6.77
CA ALA A 43 -12.79 -5.35 6.13
C ALA A 43 -12.36 -4.06 6.85
N ILE A 44 -13.31 -3.17 7.12
CA ILE A 44 -13.08 -1.91 7.86
C ILE A 44 -12.56 -2.21 9.27
N ARG A 45 -13.18 -3.15 9.99
CA ARG A 45 -12.76 -3.57 11.34
C ARG A 45 -11.31 -4.06 11.34
N ARG A 46 -10.90 -4.84 10.34
CA ARG A 46 -9.52 -5.32 10.20
C ARG A 46 -8.56 -4.17 9.91
N MET A 47 -8.90 -3.29 8.97
CA MET A 47 -8.06 -2.11 8.69
C MET A 47 -7.85 -1.26 9.94
N ILE A 48 -8.91 -0.95 10.69
CA ILE A 48 -8.81 -0.24 11.96
C ILE A 48 -7.91 -1.01 12.96
N GLY A 49 -8.02 -2.34 12.97
CA GLY A 49 -7.15 -3.19 13.77
C GLY A 49 -5.67 -3.11 13.38
N HIS A 50 -5.36 -3.01 12.07
CA HIS A 50 -4.00 -2.80 11.56
C HIS A 50 -3.50 -1.39 11.86
N ILE A 51 -4.35 -0.36 11.70
CA ILE A 51 -4.02 1.04 12.04
C ILE A 51 -3.63 1.16 13.53
N ARG A 52 -4.42 0.57 14.43
CA ARG A 52 -4.10 0.54 15.86
C ARG A 52 -2.81 -0.20 16.16
N PHE A 53 -2.53 -1.28 15.44
CA PHE A 53 -1.27 -2.00 15.60
C PHE A 53 -0.09 -1.20 15.02
N GLY A 54 -0.29 -0.52 13.90
CA GLY A 54 0.70 0.41 13.34
C GLY A 54 1.06 1.53 14.33
N SER A 55 0.08 2.10 15.05
CA SER A 55 0.36 3.12 16.06
C SER A 55 1.18 2.63 17.26
N GLU A 56 1.10 1.34 17.58
CA GLU A 56 1.90 0.73 18.66
C GLU A 56 3.33 0.38 18.22
N THR A 57 3.56 0.24 16.91
CA THR A 57 4.83 -0.26 16.34
C THR A 57 5.57 0.75 15.47
N GLY A 58 4.93 1.85 15.09
CA GLY A 58 5.46 2.82 14.11
C GLY A 58 5.31 2.38 12.65
N ALA A 59 4.65 1.25 12.38
CA ALA A 59 4.53 0.69 11.05
C ALA A 59 3.52 1.43 10.16
N VAL A 60 3.86 1.62 8.90
CA VAL A 60 2.95 2.05 7.84
C VAL A 60 1.94 0.94 7.55
N VAL A 61 0.68 1.29 7.29
CA VAL A 61 -0.35 0.30 6.88
C VAL A 61 -0.57 0.37 5.38
N ILE A 62 -0.24 -0.71 4.68
CA ILE A 62 -0.37 -0.79 3.22
C ILE A 62 -1.80 -1.18 2.85
N ILE A 63 -2.41 -0.39 1.97
CA ILE A 63 -3.72 -0.66 1.38
C ILE A 63 -3.50 -1.18 -0.05
N GLY A 64 -3.32 -2.49 -0.15
CA GLY A 64 -3.23 -3.21 -1.42
C GLY A 64 -4.61 -3.70 -1.88
N LEU A 65 -4.74 -4.98 -2.20
CA LEU A 65 -5.98 -5.58 -2.73
C LEU A 65 -7.17 -5.51 -1.77
N MET A 66 -6.96 -5.20 -0.48
CA MET A 66 -8.06 -5.01 0.46
C MET A 66 -8.96 -3.81 0.12
N LYS A 67 -8.49 -2.90 -0.74
CA LYS A 67 -9.33 -1.85 -1.34
C LYS A 67 -10.51 -2.42 -2.16
N GLY A 68 -10.36 -3.65 -2.66
CA GLY A 68 -11.27 -4.33 -3.58
C GLY A 68 -10.96 -4.02 -5.05
N GLN A 69 -11.58 -4.77 -5.93
CA GLN A 69 -11.49 -4.59 -7.38
C GLN A 69 -12.88 -4.23 -7.94
N LYS A 70 -12.93 -3.42 -9.00
CA LYS A 70 -14.19 -3.01 -9.63
C LYS A 70 -15.01 -4.21 -10.12
N LYS A 71 -14.33 -5.23 -10.66
CA LYS A 71 -14.96 -6.49 -11.11
C LYS A 71 -15.65 -7.29 -9.99
N ASP A 72 -15.29 -7.05 -8.73
CA ASP A 72 -15.89 -7.74 -7.58
C ASP A 72 -17.20 -7.06 -7.10
N CYS A 73 -17.55 -5.91 -7.68
CA CYS A 73 -18.80 -5.20 -7.43
C CYS A 73 -19.47 -4.90 -8.78
N GLY A 74 -20.62 -5.47 -9.03
CA GLY A 74 -21.30 -5.34 -10.33
C GLY A 74 -21.81 -3.93 -10.67
N ASP A 75 -21.80 -3.00 -9.70
CA ASP A 75 -22.29 -1.63 -9.85
C ASP A 75 -21.18 -0.62 -9.51
N PRO A 76 -20.66 0.13 -10.51
CA PRO A 76 -19.60 1.11 -10.29
C PRO A 76 -19.94 2.22 -9.29
N VAL A 77 -21.20 2.64 -9.23
CA VAL A 77 -21.64 3.69 -8.29
C VAL A 77 -21.59 3.18 -6.86
N LYS A 78 -22.06 1.95 -6.65
CA LYS A 78 -21.95 1.30 -5.33
C LYS A 78 -20.51 1.04 -4.94
N TYR A 79 -19.67 0.63 -5.89
CA TYR A 79 -18.25 0.44 -5.67
C TYR A 79 -17.60 1.68 -5.05
N ASP A 80 -17.78 2.83 -5.70
CA ASP A 80 -17.22 4.10 -5.22
C ASP A 80 -17.76 4.49 -3.83
N ALA A 81 -19.07 4.33 -3.61
CA ALA A 81 -19.70 4.63 -2.33
C ALA A 81 -19.17 3.73 -1.20
N TYR A 82 -19.04 2.42 -1.46
CA TYR A 82 -18.51 1.47 -0.48
C TYR A 82 -17.05 1.76 -0.15
N PHE A 83 -16.23 2.01 -1.20
CA PHE A 83 -14.83 2.34 -1.04
C PHE A 83 -14.64 3.62 -0.20
N ARG A 84 -15.33 4.71 -0.57
CA ARG A 84 -15.25 5.98 0.17
C ARG A 84 -15.66 5.84 1.62
N THR A 85 -16.80 5.21 1.88
CA THR A 85 -17.28 4.97 3.25
C THR A 85 -16.26 4.18 4.08
N GLY A 86 -15.66 3.15 3.50
CA GLY A 86 -14.63 2.35 4.17
C GLY A 86 -13.37 3.16 4.45
N MET A 87 -12.93 3.94 3.46
CA MET A 87 -11.72 4.75 3.59
C MET A 87 -11.88 5.91 4.57
N GLU A 88 -13.00 6.62 4.57
CA GLU A 88 -13.26 7.70 5.53
C GLU A 88 -13.16 7.22 6.97
N ALA A 89 -13.69 6.03 7.27
CA ALA A 89 -13.56 5.43 8.60
C ALA A 89 -12.09 5.10 8.95
N CYS A 90 -11.32 4.60 7.99
CA CYS A 90 -9.90 4.28 8.16
C CYS A 90 -9.04 5.53 8.31
N ILE A 91 -9.26 6.55 7.47
CA ILE A 91 -8.54 7.83 7.51
C ILE A 91 -8.76 8.51 8.86
N LYS A 92 -10.00 8.61 9.32
CA LYS A 92 -10.31 9.19 10.62
C LYS A 92 -9.55 8.54 11.79
N GLU A 93 -9.43 7.22 11.77
CA GLU A 93 -8.67 6.50 12.82
C GLU A 93 -7.16 6.68 12.64
N ALA A 94 -6.67 6.71 11.39
CA ALA A 94 -5.27 6.93 11.08
C ALA A 94 -4.80 8.33 11.51
N GLU A 95 -5.57 9.38 11.19
CA GLU A 95 -5.31 10.75 11.62
C GLU A 95 -5.28 10.86 13.15
N ARG A 96 -6.28 10.24 13.84
CA ARG A 96 -6.35 10.24 15.28
C ARG A 96 -5.14 9.61 15.97
N LEU A 97 -4.52 8.61 15.31
CA LEU A 97 -3.41 7.83 15.86
C LEU A 97 -2.05 8.22 15.27
N GLY A 98 -2.01 9.13 14.30
CA GLY A 98 -0.77 9.51 13.61
C GLY A 98 -0.16 8.37 12.80
N VAL A 99 -0.98 7.52 12.17
CA VAL A 99 -0.54 6.38 11.36
C VAL A 99 -0.64 6.71 9.89
N LEU A 100 0.41 6.42 9.13
CA LEU A 100 0.40 6.58 7.69
C LEU A 100 -0.25 5.37 7.01
N LEU A 101 -1.18 5.64 6.09
CA LEU A 101 -1.81 4.67 5.20
C LEU A 101 -1.19 4.83 3.82
N ALA A 102 -0.61 3.77 3.27
CA ALA A 102 0.02 3.81 1.96
C ALA A 102 -0.78 3.00 0.94
N PHE A 103 -1.36 3.68 -0.06
CA PHE A 103 -2.03 3.03 -1.18
C PHE A 103 -1.03 2.41 -2.12
N GLU A 104 -1.14 1.11 -2.31
CA GLU A 104 -0.34 0.38 -3.27
C GLU A 104 -0.90 0.56 -4.69
N VAL A 105 -0.03 1.06 -5.54
CA VAL A 105 -0.24 1.13 -6.99
C VAL A 105 0.14 -0.25 -7.55
N ILE A 106 -0.86 -1.01 -7.99
CA ILE A 106 -0.74 -2.43 -8.35
C ILE A 106 -1.00 -2.59 -9.85
N ASP A 107 -0.21 -3.43 -10.53
CA ASP A 107 -0.33 -3.62 -11.97
C ASP A 107 -1.70 -4.17 -12.42
N ARG A 108 -1.99 -4.00 -13.72
CA ARG A 108 -3.25 -4.37 -14.38
C ARG A 108 -3.59 -5.85 -14.37
N PHE A 109 -2.62 -6.73 -14.11
CA PHE A 109 -2.87 -8.17 -14.04
C PHE A 109 -3.41 -8.58 -12.66
N GLU A 110 -3.04 -7.84 -11.61
CA GLU A 110 -3.46 -8.11 -10.24
C GLU A 110 -4.61 -7.21 -9.78
N SER A 111 -4.72 -5.97 -10.30
CA SER A 111 -5.76 -5.00 -9.94
C SER A 111 -6.35 -4.35 -11.18
N ASP A 112 -7.67 -4.15 -11.22
CA ASP A 112 -8.37 -3.51 -12.32
C ASP A 112 -8.56 -2.00 -12.15
N TRP A 113 -7.85 -1.41 -11.16
CA TRP A 113 -7.79 0.03 -10.93
C TRP A 113 -6.64 0.40 -9.98
N LEU A 114 -6.28 1.68 -9.98
CA LEU A 114 -5.16 2.23 -9.23
C LEU A 114 -3.85 1.58 -9.66
N ASN A 115 -3.57 1.69 -10.96
CA ASN A 115 -2.44 1.01 -11.58
C ASN A 115 -1.23 1.95 -11.78
N THR A 116 -1.45 3.26 -11.84
CA THR A 116 -0.38 4.24 -12.08
C THR A 116 -0.23 5.24 -10.94
N VAL A 117 0.95 5.85 -10.85
CA VAL A 117 1.21 6.95 -9.89
C VAL A 117 0.25 8.11 -10.10
N ASP A 118 -0.11 8.44 -11.34
CA ASP A 118 -1.09 9.49 -11.64
C ASP A 118 -2.48 9.18 -11.06
N GLU A 119 -2.93 7.95 -11.16
CA GLU A 119 -4.20 7.53 -10.55
C GLU A 119 -4.10 7.59 -9.02
N GLY A 120 -2.97 7.16 -8.48
CA GLY A 120 -2.70 7.22 -7.05
C GLY A 120 -2.75 8.64 -6.49
N LEU A 121 -2.06 9.59 -7.12
CA LEU A 121 -2.07 11.00 -6.71
C LEU A 121 -3.48 11.61 -6.76
N LYS A 122 -4.24 11.35 -7.83
CA LYS A 122 -5.64 11.79 -7.93
C LYS A 122 -6.51 11.22 -6.82
N LEU A 123 -6.27 9.95 -6.45
CA LEU A 123 -6.99 9.31 -5.35
C LEU A 123 -6.67 10.01 -4.02
N LEU A 124 -5.39 10.24 -3.70
CA LEU A 124 -4.98 10.94 -2.48
C LEU A 124 -5.62 12.34 -2.41
N ASP A 125 -5.56 13.10 -3.51
CA ASP A 125 -6.15 14.44 -3.60
C ASP A 125 -7.66 14.43 -3.37
N SER A 126 -8.34 13.37 -3.79
CA SER A 126 -9.80 13.23 -3.60
C SER A 126 -10.24 13.09 -2.14
N PHE A 127 -9.33 12.68 -1.26
CA PHE A 127 -9.56 12.58 0.19
C PHE A 127 -8.99 13.77 0.96
N GLY A 128 -7.91 14.39 0.48
CA GLY A 128 -7.31 15.59 1.08
C GLY A 128 -6.76 15.36 2.49
N SER A 129 -6.26 14.15 2.80
CA SER A 129 -5.73 13.79 4.13
C SER A 129 -4.23 13.56 4.09
N ASP A 130 -3.52 14.14 5.05
CA ASP A 130 -2.08 13.92 5.23
C ASP A 130 -1.74 12.53 5.82
N ALA A 131 -2.74 11.79 6.30
CA ALA A 131 -2.56 10.41 6.71
C ALA A 131 -2.45 9.44 5.52
N LEU A 132 -2.62 9.93 4.28
CA LEU A 132 -2.54 9.13 3.06
C LEU A 132 -1.26 9.38 2.27
N SER A 133 -0.68 8.30 1.77
CA SER A 133 0.49 8.31 0.91
C SER A 133 0.39 7.24 -0.18
N LEU A 134 1.36 7.20 -1.08
CA LEU A 134 1.53 6.13 -2.05
C LEU A 134 2.51 5.08 -1.52
N HIS A 135 2.24 3.84 -1.88
CA HIS A 135 3.19 2.75 -1.85
C HIS A 135 3.50 2.35 -3.29
N LEU A 136 4.78 2.37 -3.64
CA LEU A 136 5.27 1.98 -4.94
C LEU A 136 6.10 0.71 -4.85
N ASP A 137 5.76 -0.30 -5.65
CA ASP A 137 6.54 -1.51 -5.85
C ASP A 137 7.16 -1.50 -7.25
N THR A 138 8.48 -1.65 -7.32
CA THR A 138 9.21 -1.62 -8.58
C THR A 138 8.78 -2.69 -9.58
N PHE A 139 8.25 -3.82 -9.10
CA PHE A 139 7.69 -4.85 -9.98
C PHE A 139 6.42 -4.35 -10.69
N HIS A 140 5.46 -3.79 -9.95
CA HIS A 140 4.23 -3.22 -10.51
C HIS A 140 4.53 -2.02 -11.41
N MET A 141 5.41 -1.12 -10.96
CA MET A 141 5.85 0.03 -11.75
C MET A 141 6.49 -0.36 -13.07
N ASN A 142 7.28 -1.44 -13.11
CA ASN A 142 7.92 -1.91 -14.34
C ASN A 142 6.91 -2.38 -15.40
N ILE A 143 5.68 -2.68 -15.01
CA ILE A 143 4.59 -3.08 -15.90
C ILE A 143 3.79 -1.85 -16.36
N GLU A 144 3.56 -0.90 -15.48
CA GLU A 144 2.60 0.18 -15.69
C GLU A 144 3.20 1.53 -16.05
N GLU A 145 4.42 1.83 -15.58
CA GLU A 145 5.03 3.13 -15.75
C GLU A 145 6.03 3.16 -16.92
N ASP A 146 5.99 4.20 -17.74
CA ASP A 146 6.97 4.40 -18.82
C ASP A 146 8.38 4.61 -18.26
N SER A 147 8.49 5.19 -17.06
CA SER A 147 9.75 5.45 -16.36
C SER A 147 9.55 5.36 -14.85
N LEU A 148 10.24 4.40 -14.22
CA LEU A 148 10.21 4.25 -12.75
C LEU A 148 10.75 5.50 -12.06
N VAL A 149 11.75 6.13 -12.63
CA VAL A 149 12.41 7.32 -12.07
C VAL A 149 11.47 8.52 -12.09
N ASP A 150 10.78 8.75 -13.21
CA ASP A 150 9.86 9.86 -13.33
C ASP A 150 8.60 9.64 -12.49
N ALA A 151 8.14 8.40 -12.35
CA ALA A 151 7.06 8.03 -11.46
C ALA A 151 7.42 8.32 -9.98
N ILE A 152 8.64 7.97 -9.53
CA ILE A 152 9.13 8.32 -8.19
C ILE A 152 9.20 9.85 -8.00
N ARG A 153 9.78 10.58 -8.96
CA ARG A 153 9.83 12.05 -8.90
C ARG A 153 8.46 12.67 -8.82
N LYS A 154 7.51 12.14 -9.60
CA LYS A 154 6.11 12.60 -9.61
C LYS A 154 5.42 12.33 -8.27
N ALA A 155 5.63 11.17 -7.66
CA ALA A 155 5.11 10.86 -6.33
C ALA A 155 5.64 11.84 -5.27
N GLY A 156 6.92 12.22 -5.35
CA GLY A 156 7.53 13.24 -4.50
C GLY A 156 7.30 12.95 -3.01
N ASN A 157 6.92 13.97 -2.26
CA ASN A 157 6.64 13.86 -0.81
C ASN A 157 5.36 13.08 -0.48
N ARG A 158 4.57 12.65 -1.48
CA ARG A 158 3.42 11.77 -1.30
C ARG A 158 3.82 10.29 -1.25
N LEU A 159 5.09 9.94 -1.49
CA LEU A 159 5.62 8.59 -1.41
C LEU A 159 5.89 8.22 0.06
N GLY A 160 5.12 7.28 0.60
CA GLY A 160 5.22 6.85 2.01
C GLY A 160 5.82 5.46 2.20
N HIS A 161 5.86 4.63 1.16
CA HIS A 161 6.45 3.29 1.25
C HIS A 161 6.96 2.79 -0.10
N VAL A 162 8.03 1.99 -0.08
CA VAL A 162 8.64 1.43 -1.30
C VAL A 162 8.93 -0.05 -1.10
N HIS A 163 8.39 -0.87 -2.02
CA HIS A 163 8.84 -2.24 -2.22
C HIS A 163 9.75 -2.34 -3.43
N VAL A 164 10.76 -3.22 -3.34
CA VAL A 164 11.71 -3.46 -4.41
C VAL A 164 11.80 -4.95 -4.74
N GLY A 165 11.68 -5.24 -6.02
CA GLY A 165 11.88 -6.53 -6.65
C GLY A 165 12.25 -6.33 -8.12
N GLU A 166 12.93 -7.29 -8.72
CA GLU A 166 13.18 -7.27 -10.15
C GLU A 166 11.88 -7.43 -10.96
N ALA A 167 11.96 -7.13 -12.25
CA ALA A 167 10.85 -7.31 -13.21
C ALA A 167 10.28 -8.74 -13.27
N ASN A 168 10.95 -9.72 -12.68
CA ASN A 168 10.52 -11.11 -12.56
C ASN A 168 10.26 -11.53 -11.10
N ARG A 169 10.00 -10.59 -10.20
CA ARG A 169 9.77 -10.78 -8.76
C ARG A 169 10.96 -11.39 -7.99
N ARG A 170 12.15 -11.47 -8.59
CA ARG A 170 13.35 -11.89 -7.87
C ARG A 170 13.93 -10.75 -7.05
N PRO A 171 14.81 -11.06 -6.06
CA PRO A 171 15.51 -10.03 -5.31
C PRO A 171 16.31 -9.08 -6.23
N PRO A 172 16.45 -7.82 -5.85
CA PRO A 172 17.30 -6.85 -6.56
C PRO A 172 18.71 -7.39 -6.83
N ASN A 173 19.20 -7.27 -8.04
CA ASN A 173 20.53 -7.73 -8.41
C ASN A 173 21.14 -6.90 -9.56
N LYS A 174 22.47 -6.96 -9.70
CA LYS A 174 23.21 -6.17 -10.70
C LYS A 174 22.99 -6.62 -12.17
N GLN A 175 22.47 -7.82 -12.39
CA GLN A 175 22.21 -8.39 -13.71
C GLN A 175 20.73 -8.27 -14.09
N GLY A 176 19.93 -7.69 -13.21
CA GLY A 176 18.51 -7.44 -13.42
C GLY A 176 18.26 -6.33 -14.44
N ARG A 177 16.99 -6.06 -14.69
CA ARG A 177 16.58 -5.02 -15.64
C ARG A 177 16.42 -3.65 -15.01
N ILE A 178 16.25 -3.60 -13.68
CA ILE A 178 16.03 -2.36 -12.95
C ILE A 178 17.38 -1.71 -12.66
N GLN A 179 17.51 -0.43 -12.98
CA GLN A 179 18.72 0.35 -12.76
C GLN A 179 18.71 0.91 -11.33
N TRP A 180 19.11 0.09 -10.37
CA TRP A 180 19.02 0.36 -8.93
C TRP A 180 19.73 1.62 -8.48
N ASP A 181 20.88 1.93 -9.06
CA ASP A 181 21.65 3.16 -8.76
C ASP A 181 20.91 4.43 -9.19
N ILE A 182 20.20 4.38 -10.32
CA ILE A 182 19.39 5.51 -10.81
C ILE A 182 18.12 5.65 -9.96
N LEU A 183 17.47 4.54 -9.63
CA LEU A 183 16.30 4.53 -8.76
C LEU A 183 16.63 5.06 -7.37
N GLY A 184 17.76 4.63 -6.77
CA GLY A 184 18.22 5.14 -5.49
C GLY A 184 18.55 6.64 -5.51
N LYS A 185 19.04 7.17 -6.63
CA LYS A 185 19.23 8.63 -6.81
C LYS A 185 17.90 9.36 -6.85
N ALA A 186 16.90 8.84 -7.58
CA ALA A 186 15.56 9.45 -7.63
C ALA A 186 14.90 9.52 -6.25
N LEU A 187 15.00 8.46 -5.44
CA LEU A 187 14.52 8.47 -4.06
C LEU A 187 15.20 9.54 -3.21
N LYS A 188 16.53 9.70 -3.35
CA LYS A 188 17.28 10.77 -2.67
C LYS A 188 16.89 12.16 -3.15
N GLU A 189 16.67 12.35 -4.45
CA GLU A 189 16.26 13.63 -5.05
C GLU A 189 14.94 14.14 -4.47
N ILE A 190 13.98 13.24 -4.18
CA ILE A 190 12.69 13.60 -3.56
C ILE A 190 12.75 13.68 -2.03
N GLY A 191 13.91 13.42 -1.42
CA GLY A 191 14.10 13.43 0.04
C GLY A 191 13.44 12.24 0.74
N TYR A 192 13.27 11.09 0.05
CA TYR A 192 12.69 9.90 0.67
C TYR A 192 13.63 9.33 1.74
N ASP A 193 13.16 9.27 2.97
CA ASP A 193 13.91 8.85 4.17
C ASP A 193 13.28 7.64 4.89
N GLN A 194 12.24 7.04 4.27
CA GLN A 194 11.55 5.89 4.82
C GLN A 194 12.20 4.57 4.36
N TYR A 195 11.62 3.45 4.78
CA TYR A 195 12.13 2.11 4.47
C TYR A 195 11.94 1.72 3.01
N VAL A 196 12.92 1.00 2.48
CA VAL A 196 12.87 0.30 1.20
C VAL A 196 12.92 -1.20 1.49
N ILE A 197 11.85 -1.90 1.19
CA ILE A 197 11.65 -3.30 1.59
C ILE A 197 11.71 -4.20 0.37
N MET A 198 12.45 -5.29 0.47
CA MET A 198 12.46 -6.32 -0.58
C MET A 198 11.19 -7.19 -0.49
N GLU A 199 10.48 -7.31 -1.61
CA GLU A 199 9.33 -8.19 -1.76
C GLU A 199 9.51 -9.17 -2.93
N PRO A 200 10.47 -10.10 -2.87
CA PRO A 200 10.59 -11.15 -3.86
C PRO A 200 9.60 -12.28 -3.58
N PHE A 201 9.07 -12.86 -4.68
CA PHE A 201 8.34 -14.12 -4.64
C PHE A 201 9.14 -15.20 -5.35
N GLU A 202 9.15 -16.41 -4.81
CA GLU A 202 9.76 -17.59 -5.44
C GLU A 202 8.81 -18.24 -6.48
#